data_2c4adaff294cc9ec6eb393e914c5270f
#
_entry.id   2c4adaff294cc9ec6eb393e914c5270f
#
_cell.length_a   1.000
_cell.length_b   1.000
_cell.length_c   1.000
_cell.angle_alpha   90.00
_cell.angle_beta   90.00
_cell.angle_gamma   90.00
#
_symmetry.space_group_name_H-M   'P 1'
#
loop_
_entity.id
_entity.type
_entity.pdbx_description
1 polymer ?
#
loop_
_entity_poly.entity_id
_entity_poly.type
_entity_poly.pdbx_seq_one_letter_code
_entity_poly.pdbx_strand_id
1 'polypeptide(L)'
;LADYQKKNNCSNVTIDNIRRNISSFFTWLEEEDYILKSPMRRIHKIKTKTVVKSVISDEGIEQLRDHCTQIRDLAMIDLLYSTGIRVGELVNLNIGDIDFEERECVVYGKGDKERRVYFDAKAKVHLIEYIESRRDKNPALFVTLDAPYDRLKISGVEIRLRQLGRELGLE
;
A
#
# COMPACT_ATOMS: atom_id res chain seq x y z
N LEU A 1 22.84 -0.29 -19.47
CA LEU A 1 21.88 -0.99 -18.60
C LEU A 1 22.49 -2.30 -18.04
N ALA A 2 23.14 -3.13 -18.86
CA ALA A 2 23.75 -4.38 -18.40
C ALA A 2 24.84 -4.15 -17.33
N ASP A 3 25.73 -3.19 -17.53
CA ASP A 3 26.76 -2.82 -16.55
C ASP A 3 26.14 -2.26 -15.25
N TYR A 4 25.12 -1.44 -15.38
CA TYR A 4 24.38 -0.92 -14.23
C TYR A 4 23.73 -2.06 -13.44
N GLN A 5 23.13 -3.02 -14.15
CA GLN A 5 22.51 -4.20 -13.52
C GLN A 5 23.50 -4.99 -12.69
N LYS A 6 24.68 -5.29 -13.27
CA LYS A 6 25.73 -6.03 -12.59
C LYS A 6 26.28 -5.27 -11.37
N LYS A 7 26.58 -3.99 -11.55
CA LYS A 7 27.15 -3.13 -10.48
C LYS A 7 26.22 -2.99 -9.28
N ASN A 8 24.89 -2.89 -9.51
CA ASN A 8 23.89 -2.62 -8.48
C ASN A 8 23.04 -3.85 -8.09
N ASN A 9 23.36 -5.02 -8.64
CA ASN A 9 22.62 -6.29 -8.42
C ASN A 9 21.10 -6.12 -8.60
N CYS A 10 20.69 -5.40 -9.67
CA CYS A 10 19.29 -5.09 -9.91
C CYS A 10 18.55 -6.24 -10.57
N SER A 11 17.28 -6.44 -10.20
CA SER A 11 16.39 -7.41 -10.85
C SER A 11 16.08 -7.01 -12.30
N ASN A 12 15.72 -8.00 -13.14
CA ASN A 12 15.28 -7.74 -14.52
C ASN A 12 14.07 -6.80 -14.57
N VAL A 13 13.17 -6.85 -13.57
CA VAL A 13 12.02 -5.95 -13.46
C VAL A 13 12.48 -4.51 -13.27
N THR A 14 13.45 -4.28 -12.37
CA THR A 14 14.02 -2.96 -12.12
C THR A 14 14.66 -2.39 -13.39
N ILE A 15 15.44 -3.21 -14.10
CA ILE A 15 16.10 -2.78 -15.35
C ILE A 15 15.08 -2.50 -16.46
N ASP A 16 14.00 -3.29 -16.59
CA ASP A 16 12.95 -2.99 -17.56
C ASP A 16 12.18 -1.71 -17.21
N ASN A 17 11.99 -1.40 -15.93
CA ASN A 17 11.41 -0.12 -15.50
C ASN A 17 12.31 1.07 -15.87
N ILE A 18 13.62 0.96 -15.60
CA ILE A 18 14.60 1.98 -16.01
C ILE A 18 14.59 2.14 -17.53
N ARG A 19 14.61 1.03 -18.29
CA ARG A 19 14.49 1.05 -19.75
C ARG A 19 13.25 1.81 -20.23
N ARG A 20 12.08 1.54 -19.62
CA ARG A 20 10.80 2.22 -19.96
C ARG A 20 10.89 3.72 -19.72
N ASN A 21 11.40 4.14 -18.57
CA ASN A 21 11.53 5.56 -18.24
C ASN A 21 12.46 6.28 -19.22
N ILE A 22 13.62 5.67 -19.54
CA ILE A 22 14.56 6.19 -20.53
C ILE A 22 13.91 6.24 -21.93
N SER A 23 13.15 5.19 -22.30
CA SER A 23 12.46 5.16 -23.60
C SER A 23 11.43 6.29 -23.72
N SER A 24 10.63 6.53 -22.67
CA SER A 24 9.66 7.65 -22.66
C SER A 24 10.35 9.00 -22.82
N PHE A 25 11.48 9.21 -22.14
CA PHE A 25 12.26 10.44 -22.27
C PHE A 25 12.77 10.65 -23.70
N PHE A 26 13.38 9.63 -24.31
CA PHE A 26 13.87 9.75 -25.68
C PHE A 26 12.75 9.83 -26.73
N THR A 27 11.57 9.25 -26.46
CA THR A 27 10.40 9.42 -27.31
C THR A 27 9.93 10.87 -27.28
N TRP A 28 9.85 11.46 -26.09
CA TRP A 28 9.53 12.88 -25.96
C TRP A 28 10.54 13.78 -26.69
N LEU A 29 11.85 13.54 -26.56
CA LEU A 29 12.87 14.30 -27.31
C LEU A 29 12.71 14.18 -28.84
N GLU A 30 12.28 13.03 -29.35
CA GLU A 30 11.99 12.80 -30.75
C GLU A 30 10.72 13.54 -31.21
N GLU A 31 9.67 13.54 -30.39
CA GLU A 31 8.39 14.22 -30.63
C GLU A 31 8.53 15.74 -30.61
N GLU A 32 9.44 16.28 -29.79
CA GLU A 32 9.76 17.73 -29.71
C GLU A 32 10.90 18.16 -30.65
N ASP A 33 11.29 17.33 -31.63
CA ASP A 33 12.32 17.58 -32.60
C ASP A 33 13.74 17.89 -32.08
N TYR A 34 14.02 17.56 -30.78
CA TYR A 34 15.37 17.68 -30.23
C TYR A 34 16.33 16.65 -30.78
N ILE A 35 15.83 15.51 -31.23
CA ILE A 35 16.60 14.44 -31.87
C ILE A 35 15.81 13.83 -33.02
N LEU A 36 16.51 13.43 -34.08
CA LEU A 36 15.90 12.87 -35.28
C LEU A 36 15.32 11.45 -35.04
N LYS A 37 15.94 10.67 -34.18
CA LYS A 37 15.51 9.29 -33.83
C LYS A 37 15.94 8.91 -32.46
N SER A 38 15.01 8.29 -31.70
CA SER A 38 15.30 7.76 -30.39
C SER A 38 16.32 6.61 -30.46
N PRO A 39 17.42 6.67 -29.67
CA PRO A 39 18.38 5.56 -29.57
C PRO A 39 17.77 4.31 -28.93
N MET A 40 16.62 4.46 -28.27
CA MET A 40 15.93 3.35 -27.59
C MET A 40 15.15 2.43 -28.53
N ARG A 41 14.96 2.79 -29.80
CA ARG A 41 14.18 2.00 -30.77
C ARG A 41 14.65 0.55 -30.93
N ARG A 42 15.94 0.28 -30.71
CA ARG A 42 16.54 -1.07 -30.81
C ARG A 42 16.65 -1.80 -29.47
N ILE A 43 16.24 -1.15 -28.36
CA ILE A 43 16.33 -1.75 -27.03
C ILE A 43 14.97 -2.34 -26.66
N HIS A 44 14.87 -3.66 -26.81
CA HIS A 44 13.64 -4.39 -26.57
C HIS A 44 13.36 -4.61 -25.09
N LYS A 45 12.09 -4.93 -24.79
CA LYS A 45 11.63 -5.31 -23.44
C LYS A 45 12.46 -6.48 -22.91
N ILE A 46 12.88 -6.37 -21.66
CA ILE A 46 13.57 -7.44 -20.96
C ILE A 46 12.51 -8.46 -20.50
N LYS A 47 12.73 -9.74 -20.84
CA LYS A 47 11.85 -10.81 -20.38
C LYS A 47 11.94 -10.94 -18.86
N THR A 48 10.81 -10.72 -18.18
CA THR A 48 10.66 -10.91 -16.75
C THR A 48 9.73 -12.08 -16.50
N LYS A 49 10.08 -12.94 -15.55
CA LYS A 49 9.14 -13.99 -15.12
C LYS A 49 8.00 -13.32 -14.32
N THR A 50 6.77 -13.65 -14.67
CA THR A 50 5.63 -13.32 -13.84
C THR A 50 5.62 -14.29 -12.66
N VAL A 51 5.87 -13.80 -11.47
CA VAL A 51 5.72 -14.59 -10.24
C VAL A 51 4.33 -14.30 -9.71
N VAL A 52 3.50 -15.32 -9.63
CA VAL A 52 2.23 -15.24 -8.92
C VAL A 52 2.58 -15.21 -7.43
N LYS A 53 2.26 -14.10 -6.77
CA LYS A 53 2.45 -14.01 -5.33
C LYS A 53 1.39 -14.86 -4.64
N SER A 54 1.77 -15.54 -3.58
CA SER A 54 0.81 -16.20 -2.69
C SER A 54 -0.15 -15.16 -2.10
N VAL A 55 -1.41 -15.55 -2.00
CA VAL A 55 -2.44 -14.75 -1.31
C VAL A 55 -2.66 -15.39 0.04
N ILE A 56 -2.81 -14.57 1.07
CA ILE A 56 -3.14 -15.05 2.41
C ILE A 56 -4.56 -15.67 2.34
N SER A 57 -4.75 -16.87 2.88
CA SER A 57 -6.07 -17.52 2.94
C SER A 57 -6.95 -16.85 4.01
N ASP A 58 -8.24 -17.15 3.96
CA ASP A 58 -9.19 -16.65 4.98
C ASP A 58 -8.79 -17.14 6.40
N GLU A 59 -8.32 -18.38 6.52
CA GLU A 59 -7.80 -18.91 7.78
C GLU A 59 -6.54 -18.15 8.23
N GLY A 60 -5.68 -17.76 7.29
CA GLY A 60 -4.49 -16.92 7.58
C GLY A 60 -4.88 -15.54 8.10
N ILE A 61 -5.95 -14.95 7.58
CA ILE A 61 -6.50 -13.68 8.10
C ILE A 61 -7.03 -13.85 9.51
N GLU A 62 -7.77 -14.95 9.81
CA GLU A 62 -8.25 -15.21 11.18
C GLU A 62 -7.06 -15.42 12.13
N GLN A 63 -6.01 -16.14 11.73
CA GLN A 63 -4.79 -16.28 12.54
C GLN A 63 -4.10 -14.93 12.80
N LEU A 64 -4.05 -14.03 11.82
CA LEU A 64 -3.54 -12.67 12.01
C LEU A 64 -4.37 -11.89 13.02
N ARG A 65 -5.69 -12.00 12.97
CA ARG A 65 -6.62 -11.37 13.92
C ARG A 65 -6.40 -11.88 15.36
N ASP A 66 -6.36 -13.19 15.53
CA ASP A 66 -6.17 -13.83 16.83
C ASP A 66 -4.79 -13.50 17.44
N HIS A 67 -3.79 -13.27 16.62
CA HIS A 67 -2.43 -12.93 17.04
C HIS A 67 -2.27 -11.43 17.38
N CYS A 68 -3.19 -10.57 16.96
CA CYS A 68 -3.12 -9.14 17.23
C CYS A 68 -3.32 -8.83 18.71
N THR A 69 -2.26 -8.36 19.36
CA THR A 69 -2.31 -7.89 20.76
C THR A 69 -2.69 -6.41 20.89
N GLN A 70 -2.62 -5.66 19.78
CA GLN A 70 -2.92 -4.22 19.70
C GLN A 70 -4.22 -4.01 18.95
N ILE A 71 -5.21 -3.40 19.59
CA ILE A 71 -6.51 -3.11 18.97
C ILE A 71 -6.38 -2.23 17.71
N ARG A 72 -5.38 -1.35 17.64
CA ARG A 72 -5.05 -0.58 16.42
C ARG A 72 -4.78 -1.50 15.23
N ASP A 73 -3.94 -2.52 15.44
CA ASP A 73 -3.51 -3.40 14.35
C ASP A 73 -4.68 -4.29 13.89
N LEU A 74 -5.50 -4.74 14.82
CA LEU A 74 -6.72 -5.50 14.54
C LEU A 74 -7.73 -4.66 13.72
N ALA A 75 -8.01 -3.43 14.15
CA ALA A 75 -8.89 -2.50 13.43
C ALA A 75 -8.37 -2.18 12.02
N MET A 76 -7.05 -2.05 11.87
CA MET A 76 -6.40 -1.80 10.59
C MET A 76 -6.53 -2.99 9.64
N ILE A 77 -6.30 -4.22 10.12
CA ILE A 77 -6.44 -5.44 9.33
C ILE A 77 -7.88 -5.61 8.86
N ASP A 78 -8.84 -5.43 9.76
CA ASP A 78 -10.26 -5.60 9.43
C ASP A 78 -10.74 -4.56 8.42
N LEU A 79 -10.32 -3.30 8.57
CA LEU A 79 -10.69 -2.26 7.61
C LEU A 79 -10.08 -2.54 6.22
N LEU A 80 -8.80 -2.93 6.16
CA LEU A 80 -8.14 -3.30 4.90
C LEU A 80 -8.81 -4.51 4.25
N TYR A 81 -9.13 -5.55 5.04
CA TYR A 81 -9.71 -6.79 4.53
C TYR A 81 -11.14 -6.57 4.02
N SER A 82 -11.99 -5.90 4.81
CA SER A 82 -13.40 -5.70 4.43
C SER A 82 -13.60 -4.73 3.26
N THR A 83 -12.73 -3.71 3.12
CA THR A 83 -12.89 -2.66 2.11
C THR A 83 -12.04 -2.85 0.86
N GLY A 84 -10.93 -3.57 0.96
CA GLY A 84 -9.94 -3.69 -0.11
C GLY A 84 -9.27 -2.35 -0.49
N ILE A 85 -9.25 -1.35 0.39
CA ILE A 85 -8.58 -0.07 0.13
C ILE A 85 -7.05 -0.25 0.08
N ARG A 86 -6.39 0.64 -0.65
CA ARG A 86 -4.92 0.64 -0.71
C ARG A 86 -4.34 1.18 0.59
N VAL A 87 -3.15 0.71 0.95
CA VAL A 87 -2.44 1.21 2.15
C VAL A 87 -2.27 2.75 2.11
N GLY A 88 -2.02 3.32 0.92
CA GLY A 88 -1.94 4.78 0.77
C GLY A 88 -3.26 5.49 1.04
N GLU A 89 -4.38 4.89 0.71
CA GLU A 89 -5.72 5.41 1.02
C GLU A 89 -6.01 5.30 2.52
N LEU A 90 -5.68 4.15 3.13
CA LEU A 90 -5.82 3.90 4.56
C LEU A 90 -5.14 4.97 5.42
N VAL A 91 -3.87 5.26 5.15
CA VAL A 91 -3.08 6.20 5.98
C VAL A 91 -3.53 7.64 5.84
N ASN A 92 -4.26 7.97 4.78
CA ASN A 92 -4.81 9.31 4.57
C ASN A 92 -6.16 9.53 5.24
N LEU A 93 -6.87 8.49 5.68
CA LEU A 93 -8.14 8.62 6.38
C LEU A 93 -8.00 9.36 7.69
N ASN A 94 -9.01 10.18 7.99
CA ASN A 94 -9.23 10.79 9.29
C ASN A 94 -10.40 10.09 10.00
N ILE A 95 -10.53 10.29 11.29
CA ILE A 95 -11.69 9.79 12.06
C ILE A 95 -13.00 10.34 11.50
N GLY A 96 -13.00 11.62 11.09
CA GLY A 96 -14.19 12.29 10.54
C GLY A 96 -14.60 11.80 9.14
N ASP A 97 -13.76 11.02 8.46
CA ASP A 97 -14.08 10.47 7.13
C ASP A 97 -14.88 9.14 7.22
N ILE A 98 -15.10 8.63 8.44
CA ILE A 98 -15.78 7.36 8.69
C ILE A 98 -17.24 7.62 9.10
N ASP A 99 -18.16 7.10 8.31
CA ASP A 99 -19.56 6.98 8.70
C ASP A 99 -19.79 5.62 9.36
N PHE A 100 -19.94 5.63 10.68
CA PHE A 100 -20.17 4.42 11.47
C PHE A 100 -21.63 3.92 11.38
N GLU A 101 -22.59 4.75 11.04
CA GLU A 101 -23.99 4.34 10.89
C GLU A 101 -24.16 3.53 9.60
N GLU A 102 -23.75 4.10 8.48
CA GLU A 102 -23.82 3.46 7.17
C GLU A 102 -22.65 2.48 6.92
N ARG A 103 -21.65 2.46 7.78
CA ARG A 103 -20.42 1.65 7.68
C ARG A 103 -19.69 1.89 6.36
N GLU A 104 -19.46 3.16 6.06
CA GLU A 104 -18.78 3.57 4.85
C GLU A 104 -17.72 4.62 5.10
N CYS A 105 -16.82 4.78 4.16
CA CYS A 105 -15.91 5.91 4.08
C CYS A 105 -15.59 6.27 2.63
N VAL A 106 -15.18 7.51 2.42
CA VAL A 106 -14.74 7.99 1.10
C VAL A 106 -13.23 7.94 1.03
N VAL A 107 -12.70 7.31 -0.01
CA VAL A 107 -11.26 7.24 -0.27
C VAL A 107 -10.92 7.86 -1.62
N TYR A 108 -9.74 8.47 -1.70
CA TYR A 108 -9.25 9.13 -2.90
C TYR A 108 -8.19 8.26 -3.58
N GLY A 109 -8.49 7.83 -4.81
CA GLY A 109 -7.62 7.00 -5.62
C GLY A 109 -6.70 7.78 -6.56
N LYS A 110 -6.03 7.07 -7.47
CA LYS A 110 -5.15 7.68 -8.47
C LYS A 110 -5.94 8.66 -9.37
N GLY A 111 -5.43 9.90 -9.49
CA GLY A 111 -6.05 10.95 -10.30
C GLY A 111 -7.20 11.65 -9.58
N ASP A 112 -7.15 11.72 -8.25
CA ASP A 112 -8.12 12.41 -7.39
C ASP A 112 -9.58 11.90 -7.56
N LYS A 113 -9.71 10.64 -7.97
CA LYS A 113 -11.02 10.01 -8.09
C LYS A 113 -11.44 9.49 -6.72
N GLU A 114 -12.50 10.11 -6.18
CA GLU A 114 -13.11 9.59 -4.97
C GLU A 114 -13.95 8.35 -5.25
N ARG A 115 -13.96 7.44 -4.29
CA ARG A 115 -14.92 6.34 -4.25
C ARG A 115 -15.36 6.04 -2.83
N ARG A 116 -16.60 5.67 -2.71
CA ARG A 116 -17.18 5.19 -1.47
C ARG A 116 -16.84 3.70 -1.30
N VAL A 117 -16.44 3.31 -0.12
CA VAL A 117 -16.17 1.91 0.24
C VAL A 117 -16.90 1.57 1.53
N TYR A 118 -17.30 0.32 1.66
CA TYR A 118 -18.12 -0.18 2.77
C TYR A 118 -17.30 -1.17 3.59
N PHE A 119 -17.44 -1.11 4.91
CA PHE A 119 -16.78 -2.04 5.81
C PHE A 119 -17.82 -2.86 6.61
N ASP A 120 -17.41 -4.03 7.04
CA ASP A 120 -18.28 -4.96 7.75
C ASP A 120 -18.48 -4.58 9.24
N ALA A 121 -19.35 -5.34 9.92
CA ALA A 121 -19.66 -5.09 11.31
C ALA A 121 -18.47 -5.36 12.25
N LYS A 122 -17.57 -6.29 11.88
CA LYS A 122 -16.36 -6.60 12.65
C LYS A 122 -15.39 -5.42 12.63
N ALA A 123 -15.13 -4.86 11.44
CA ALA A 123 -14.31 -3.66 11.29
C ALA A 123 -14.89 -2.45 12.05
N LYS A 124 -16.23 -2.26 12.03
CA LYS A 124 -16.90 -1.22 12.82
C LYS A 124 -16.59 -1.35 14.30
N VAL A 125 -16.76 -2.54 14.88
CA VAL A 125 -16.55 -2.78 16.31
C VAL A 125 -15.10 -2.45 16.70
N HIS A 126 -14.13 -3.02 15.98
CA HIS A 126 -12.72 -2.81 16.30
C HIS A 126 -12.24 -1.37 16.04
N LEU A 127 -12.79 -0.69 15.04
CA LEU A 127 -12.50 0.73 14.81
C LEU A 127 -12.99 1.60 15.98
N ILE A 128 -14.22 1.37 16.46
CA ILE A 128 -14.76 2.11 17.61
C ILE A 128 -13.91 1.85 18.85
N GLU A 129 -13.62 0.59 19.16
CA GLU A 129 -12.78 0.21 20.30
C GLU A 129 -11.39 0.85 20.21
N TYR A 130 -10.77 0.83 19.03
CA TYR A 130 -9.49 1.48 18.82
C TYR A 130 -9.56 2.98 19.06
N ILE A 131 -10.55 3.69 18.49
CA ILE A 131 -10.70 5.13 18.63
C ILE A 131 -10.94 5.51 20.10
N GLU A 132 -11.77 4.76 20.83
CA GLU A 132 -12.03 4.97 22.25
C GLU A 132 -10.79 4.71 23.13
N SER A 133 -9.91 3.80 22.72
CA SER A 133 -8.65 3.51 23.41
C SER A 133 -7.59 4.62 23.26
N ARG A 134 -7.74 5.50 22.29
CA ARG A 134 -6.78 6.56 22.00
C ARG A 134 -6.77 7.63 23.08
N ARG A 135 -5.56 8.16 23.33
CA ARG A 135 -5.34 9.24 24.32
C ARG A 135 -4.84 10.55 23.68
N ASP A 136 -4.70 10.55 22.35
CA ASP A 136 -4.26 11.70 21.56
C ASP A 136 -5.44 12.46 20.94
N LYS A 137 -5.13 13.60 20.30
CA LYS A 137 -6.12 14.43 19.58
C LYS A 137 -5.82 14.51 18.08
N ASN A 138 -4.98 13.62 17.55
CA ASN A 138 -4.64 13.63 16.15
C ASN A 138 -5.87 13.25 15.31
N PRO A 139 -6.25 14.01 14.28
CA PRO A 139 -7.42 13.71 13.46
C PRO A 139 -7.25 12.46 12.59
N ALA A 140 -6.01 11.98 12.37
CA ALA A 140 -5.76 10.78 11.58
C ALA A 140 -6.49 9.56 12.16
N LEU A 141 -7.05 8.70 11.28
CA LEU A 141 -7.71 7.47 11.71
C LEU A 141 -6.69 6.55 12.40
N PHE A 142 -5.52 6.35 11.82
CA PHE A 142 -4.46 5.53 12.41
C PHE A 142 -3.22 6.35 12.77
N VAL A 143 -2.73 6.15 13.98
CA VAL A 143 -1.54 6.82 14.53
C VAL A 143 -0.50 5.81 15.02
N THR A 144 0.73 6.29 15.26
CA THR A 144 1.78 5.50 15.93
C THR A 144 1.35 5.13 17.36
N LEU A 145 1.90 4.04 17.91
CA LEU A 145 1.58 3.59 19.28
C LEU A 145 2.24 4.45 20.36
N ASP A 146 3.36 5.05 20.01
CA ASP A 146 4.17 5.86 20.92
C ASP A 146 3.99 7.36 20.62
N ALA A 147 4.17 8.17 21.67
CA ALA A 147 4.20 9.63 21.52
C ALA A 147 5.26 10.06 20.50
N PRO A 148 4.98 11.07 19.66
CA PRO A 148 3.87 12.02 19.75
C PRO A 148 2.55 11.57 19.08
N TYR A 149 2.33 10.29 18.80
CA TYR A 149 1.14 9.74 18.16
C TYR A 149 0.88 10.35 16.77
N ASP A 150 1.93 10.35 15.96
CA ASP A 150 1.88 10.85 14.58
C ASP A 150 1.01 9.97 13.69
N ARG A 151 0.45 10.57 12.64
CA ARG A 151 -0.24 9.81 11.57
C ARG A 151 0.62 8.64 11.10
N LEU A 152 0.05 7.45 11.08
CA LEU A 152 0.73 6.25 10.60
C LEU A 152 1.07 6.40 9.11
N LYS A 153 2.31 6.09 8.74
CA LYS A 153 2.80 6.15 7.35
C LYS A 153 2.68 4.79 6.66
N ILE A 154 2.68 4.79 5.34
CA ILE A 154 2.67 3.55 4.52
C ILE A 154 3.72 2.55 5.01
N SER A 155 4.96 3.01 5.19
CA SER A 155 6.05 2.16 5.69
C SER A 155 5.77 1.55 7.07
N GLY A 156 5.11 2.29 7.94
CA GLY A 156 4.71 1.79 9.27
C GLY A 156 3.70 0.65 9.18
N VAL A 157 2.68 0.80 8.32
CA VAL A 157 1.70 -0.26 8.04
C VAL A 157 2.39 -1.50 7.46
N GLU A 158 3.21 -1.31 6.41
CA GLU A 158 3.89 -2.42 5.73
C GLU A 158 4.86 -3.18 6.65
N ILE A 159 5.63 -2.45 7.48
CA ILE A 159 6.54 -3.07 8.46
C ILE A 159 5.74 -3.89 9.47
N ARG A 160 4.66 -3.32 10.00
CA ARG A 160 3.85 -4.00 11.01
C ARG A 160 3.16 -5.25 10.47
N LEU A 161 2.52 -5.17 9.32
CA LEU A 161 1.88 -6.33 8.69
C LEU A 161 2.90 -7.42 8.33
N ARG A 162 4.08 -7.03 7.83
CA ARG A 162 5.17 -7.99 7.57
C ARG A 162 5.67 -8.66 8.84
N GLN A 163 5.78 -7.92 9.94
CA GLN A 163 6.17 -8.48 11.23
C GLN A 163 5.16 -9.52 11.70
N LEU A 164 3.87 -9.19 11.72
CA LEU A 164 2.79 -10.13 12.10
C LEU A 164 2.78 -11.37 11.20
N GLY A 165 2.94 -11.19 9.88
CA GLY A 165 3.00 -12.31 8.94
C GLY A 165 4.19 -13.25 9.21
N ARG A 166 5.37 -12.71 9.56
CA ARG A 166 6.55 -13.51 9.91
C ARG A 166 6.37 -14.28 11.20
N GLU A 167 5.79 -13.67 12.21
CA GLU A 167 5.51 -14.31 13.49
C GLU A 167 4.59 -15.54 13.33
N LEU A 168 3.75 -15.54 12.30
CA LEU A 168 2.81 -16.62 11.97
C LEU A 168 3.27 -17.52 10.81
N GLY A 169 4.42 -17.25 10.19
CA GLY A 169 4.90 -17.99 9.02
C GLY A 169 4.03 -17.82 7.76
N LEU A 170 3.29 -16.73 7.66
CA LEU A 170 2.42 -16.37 6.53
C LEU A 170 3.18 -15.54 5.48
N GLU A 171 4.29 -16.05 4.92
CA GLU A 171 5.07 -15.37 3.86
C GLU A 171 4.65 -15.77 2.44
#